data_3339e139c892be0feb2e853139210956
#
_entry.id   3339e139c892be0feb2e853139210956
#
_cell.length_a   1.000
_cell.length_b   1.000
_cell.length_c   1.000
_cell.angle_alpha   90.00
_cell.angle_beta   90.00
_cell.angle_gamma   90.00
#
_symmetry.space_group_name_H-M   'P 1'
#
loop_
_entity.id
_entity.type
_entity.pdbx_description
1 polymer ?
#
loop_
_entity_poly.entity_id
_entity_poly.type
_entity_poly.pdbx_seq_one_letter_code
_entity_poly.pdbx_strand_id
1 'polypeptide(L)'
;MNLAVLWRIPVTSREILTETRSRPCIVVDVQPTYSGIYDGEENPVFAEIIDFVVNKQTGPVLMFVNAEEQGLTSDTVQDIKMYWEDTVRGEEYNDFEDADEDDYDTQPAINWNRFTIVDKGYGAFRAWMDNDVSDATIIRVIRALYQKKVTDSRDLDPEYFKQLVGTEWQDWMMDDPIIVEWTSVAQLKRFQGAYIMGGGRNECLREVELLMNAFNISYKRIDSLVYG
;
A
#
# COMPACT_ATOMS: atom_id res chain seq x y z
N MET A 1 -15.82 -49.13 -7.27
CA MET A 1 -14.66 -48.26 -7.39
C MET A 1 -14.91 -47.35 -8.60
N ASN A 2 -15.59 -46.21 -8.40
CA ASN A 2 -16.00 -45.29 -9.45
C ASN A 2 -15.07 -44.10 -9.41
N LEU A 3 -14.16 -44.00 -10.37
CA LEU A 3 -13.32 -42.83 -10.62
C LEU A 3 -14.20 -41.78 -11.33
N ALA A 4 -14.62 -40.76 -10.59
CA ALA A 4 -15.21 -39.57 -11.17
C ALA A 4 -14.13 -38.79 -11.91
N VAL A 5 -14.14 -38.86 -13.23
CA VAL A 5 -13.31 -38.01 -14.11
C VAL A 5 -13.88 -36.59 -14.04
N LEU A 6 -13.24 -35.73 -13.26
CA LEU A 6 -13.50 -34.29 -13.26
C LEU A 6 -13.06 -33.72 -14.62
N TRP A 7 -14.03 -33.46 -15.48
CA TRP A 7 -13.83 -32.68 -16.70
C TRP A 7 -13.42 -31.27 -16.30
N ARG A 8 -12.15 -30.92 -16.50
CA ARG A 8 -11.71 -29.54 -16.45
C ARG A 8 -12.32 -28.84 -17.67
N ILE A 9 -13.31 -27.97 -17.44
CA ILE A 9 -13.80 -27.06 -18.45
C ILE A 9 -12.61 -26.17 -18.83
N PRO A 10 -12.22 -26.09 -20.10
CA PRO A 10 -11.13 -25.19 -20.51
C PRO A 10 -11.58 -23.75 -20.29
N VAL A 11 -10.96 -23.06 -19.35
CA VAL A 11 -11.15 -21.61 -19.14
C VAL A 11 -10.68 -20.91 -20.40
N THR A 12 -11.55 -20.15 -21.05
CA THR A 12 -11.20 -19.45 -22.28
C THR A 12 -10.21 -18.31 -21.99
N SER A 13 -9.35 -17.99 -22.94
CA SER A 13 -8.39 -16.90 -22.82
C SER A 13 -9.06 -15.56 -22.47
N ARG A 14 -10.33 -15.38 -22.87
CA ARG A 14 -11.14 -14.20 -22.57
C ARG A 14 -11.57 -14.14 -21.11
N GLU A 15 -11.87 -15.29 -20.49
CA GLU A 15 -12.23 -15.39 -19.06
C GLU A 15 -11.01 -15.12 -18.19
N ILE A 16 -9.84 -15.63 -18.58
CA ILE A 16 -8.57 -15.34 -17.89
C ILE A 16 -8.25 -13.84 -17.95
N LEU A 17 -8.41 -13.20 -19.10
CA LEU A 17 -8.17 -11.76 -19.27
C LEU A 17 -9.17 -10.90 -18.48
N THR A 18 -10.42 -11.32 -18.36
CA THR A 18 -11.44 -10.61 -17.58
C THR A 18 -11.18 -10.77 -16.09
N GLU A 19 -10.82 -11.96 -15.64
CA GLU A 19 -10.52 -12.24 -14.23
C GLU A 19 -9.26 -11.48 -13.77
N THR A 20 -8.25 -11.33 -14.64
CA THR A 20 -7.05 -10.54 -14.34
C THR A 20 -7.32 -9.05 -14.27
N ARG A 21 -8.27 -8.53 -15.06
CA ARG A 21 -8.64 -7.11 -15.03
C ARG A 21 -9.45 -6.70 -13.81
N SER A 22 -10.20 -7.62 -13.21
CA SER A 22 -11.03 -7.34 -12.02
C SER A 22 -10.31 -7.55 -10.70
N ARG A 23 -9.02 -7.90 -10.72
CA ARG A 23 -8.26 -8.07 -9.48
C ARG A 23 -8.18 -6.77 -8.69
N PRO A 24 -8.27 -6.85 -7.35
CA PRO A 24 -7.99 -5.69 -6.50
C PRO A 24 -6.55 -5.21 -6.71
N CYS A 25 -6.34 -3.91 -6.51
CA CYS A 25 -5.01 -3.31 -6.50
C CYS A 25 -4.73 -2.69 -5.14
N ILE A 26 -3.50 -2.79 -4.68
CA ILE A 26 -2.96 -2.05 -3.54
C ILE A 26 -1.85 -1.16 -4.09
N VAL A 27 -1.98 0.13 -3.86
CA VAL A 27 -1.05 1.16 -4.32
C VAL A 27 -0.47 1.86 -3.10
N VAL A 28 0.84 2.03 -3.07
CA VAL A 28 1.54 2.58 -1.91
C VAL A 28 2.33 3.82 -2.34
N ASP A 29 2.04 4.96 -1.70
CA ASP A 29 2.77 6.24 -1.83
C ASP A 29 2.91 6.77 -3.27
N VAL A 30 1.92 6.56 -4.13
CA VAL A 30 1.88 7.14 -5.48
C VAL A 30 1.21 8.51 -5.39
N GLN A 31 2.01 9.51 -5.00
CA GLN A 31 1.59 10.88 -4.70
C GLN A 31 2.67 11.90 -5.11
N PRO A 32 2.32 13.20 -5.28
CA PRO A 32 3.22 14.22 -5.82
C PRO A 32 4.58 14.27 -5.12
N THR A 33 4.61 14.34 -3.79
CA THR A 33 5.87 14.46 -3.01
C THR A 33 6.90 13.37 -3.36
N TYR A 34 6.47 12.17 -3.70
CA TYR A 34 7.39 11.06 -4.01
C TYR A 34 7.63 10.87 -5.51
N SER A 35 6.90 11.59 -6.36
CA SER A 35 7.02 11.47 -7.82
C SER A 35 8.26 12.14 -8.39
N GLY A 36 8.84 13.12 -7.67
CA GLY A 36 9.88 14.02 -8.17
C GLY A 36 9.34 15.21 -8.98
N ILE A 37 8.00 15.36 -9.04
CA ILE A 37 7.38 16.42 -9.86
C ILE A 37 7.76 17.82 -9.37
N TYR A 38 7.88 18.01 -8.06
CA TYR A 38 8.30 19.28 -7.47
C TYR A 38 9.77 19.63 -7.75
N ASP A 39 10.59 18.63 -8.08
CA ASP A 39 12.01 18.80 -8.45
C ASP A 39 12.20 18.91 -9.97
N GLY A 40 11.12 18.78 -10.75
CA GLY A 40 11.15 18.79 -12.21
C GLY A 40 11.75 17.53 -12.85
N GLU A 41 11.89 16.47 -12.10
CA GLU A 41 12.43 15.16 -12.51
C GLU A 41 11.44 14.02 -12.21
N GLU A 42 10.23 14.12 -12.74
CA GLU A 42 9.18 13.14 -12.48
C GLU A 42 9.60 11.71 -12.87
N ASN A 43 9.44 10.78 -11.93
CA ASN A 43 9.73 9.38 -12.17
C ASN A 43 8.62 8.74 -13.04
N PRO A 44 8.93 8.27 -14.26
CA PRO A 44 7.95 7.75 -15.19
C PRO A 44 7.16 6.54 -14.68
N VAL A 45 7.65 5.84 -13.67
CA VAL A 45 6.95 4.70 -13.05
C VAL A 45 5.62 5.13 -12.42
N PHE A 46 5.49 6.40 -11.97
CA PHE A 46 4.23 6.91 -11.41
C PHE A 46 3.12 6.94 -12.47
N ALA A 47 3.41 7.50 -13.64
CA ALA A 47 2.46 7.50 -14.76
C ALA A 47 2.10 6.07 -15.22
N GLU A 48 3.06 5.15 -15.22
CA GLU A 48 2.83 3.74 -15.55
C GLU A 48 1.93 3.04 -14.52
N ILE A 49 2.08 3.34 -13.23
CA ILE A 49 1.22 2.81 -12.16
C ILE A 49 -0.20 3.34 -12.33
N ILE A 50 -0.35 4.65 -12.53
CA ILE A 50 -1.64 5.31 -12.70
C ILE A 50 -2.36 4.74 -13.93
N ASP A 51 -1.69 4.65 -15.09
CA ASP A 51 -2.24 4.03 -16.30
C ASP A 51 -2.67 2.57 -16.06
N PHE A 52 -1.84 1.78 -15.38
CA PHE A 52 -2.18 0.40 -15.06
C PHE A 52 -3.44 0.31 -14.21
N VAL A 53 -3.53 1.09 -13.14
CA VAL A 53 -4.64 1.06 -12.19
C VAL A 53 -5.93 1.60 -12.82
N VAL A 54 -5.85 2.72 -13.55
CA VAL A 54 -7.03 3.41 -14.09
C VAL A 54 -7.53 2.74 -15.36
N ASN A 55 -6.64 2.43 -16.31
CA ASN A 55 -7.01 2.01 -17.66
C ASN A 55 -6.96 0.49 -17.87
N LYS A 56 -6.12 -0.24 -17.12
CA LYS A 56 -5.94 -1.69 -17.31
C LYS A 56 -6.62 -2.54 -16.24
N GLN A 57 -7.04 -1.94 -15.11
CA GLN A 57 -7.74 -2.63 -14.03
C GLN A 57 -9.13 -2.04 -13.81
N THR A 58 -10.07 -2.89 -13.40
CA THR A 58 -11.45 -2.51 -13.06
C THR A 58 -11.86 -2.88 -11.64
N GLY A 59 -10.99 -3.61 -10.94
CA GLY A 59 -11.21 -4.04 -9.55
C GLY A 59 -11.10 -2.89 -8.55
N PRO A 60 -11.44 -3.14 -7.29
CA PRO A 60 -11.29 -2.16 -6.22
C PRO A 60 -9.82 -1.83 -5.98
N VAL A 61 -9.56 -0.59 -5.56
CA VAL A 61 -8.22 -0.07 -5.29
C VAL A 61 -8.12 0.35 -3.82
N LEU A 62 -7.10 -0.13 -3.13
CA LEU A 62 -6.68 0.36 -1.83
C LEU A 62 -5.42 1.20 -2.02
N MET A 63 -5.49 2.45 -1.66
CA MET A 63 -4.42 3.42 -1.79
C MET A 63 -3.91 3.77 -0.40
N PHE A 64 -2.67 3.43 -0.11
CA PHE A 64 -1.97 3.91 1.08
C PHE A 64 -1.19 5.17 0.72
N VAL A 65 -1.42 6.23 1.48
CA VAL A 65 -0.81 7.54 1.28
C VAL A 65 -0.23 8.07 2.59
N ASN A 66 0.67 9.05 2.49
CA ASN A 66 1.07 9.90 3.59
C ASN A 66 0.48 11.29 3.35
N ALA A 67 -0.61 11.63 4.02
CA ALA A 67 -1.21 12.95 3.88
C ALA A 67 -0.61 13.96 4.87
N GLU A 68 -0.80 15.25 4.57
CA GLU A 68 -0.29 16.37 5.34
C GLU A 68 -0.66 16.31 6.83
N GLU A 69 -1.83 15.77 7.17
CA GLU A 69 -2.30 15.65 8.55
C GLU A 69 -1.33 14.89 9.48
N GLN A 70 -0.43 14.09 8.89
CA GLN A 70 0.62 13.37 9.62
C GLN A 70 1.96 14.13 9.67
N GLY A 71 2.05 15.30 9.05
CA GLY A 71 3.22 16.18 9.09
C GLY A 71 4.46 15.68 8.34
N LEU A 72 4.31 14.80 7.37
CA LEU A 72 5.43 14.16 6.65
C LEU A 72 5.56 14.58 5.20
N THR A 73 4.46 14.97 4.58
CA THR A 73 4.41 15.51 3.23
C THR A 73 3.54 16.75 3.21
N SER A 74 3.59 17.53 2.14
CA SER A 74 2.68 18.65 1.91
C SER A 74 1.41 18.23 1.15
N ASP A 75 1.33 16.97 0.70
CA ASP A 75 0.22 16.53 -0.12
C ASP A 75 -1.04 16.29 0.72
N THR A 76 -2.14 16.95 0.40
CA THR A 76 -3.46 16.57 0.87
C THR A 76 -4.01 15.40 0.06
N VAL A 77 -5.08 14.76 0.54
CA VAL A 77 -5.81 13.74 -0.25
C VAL A 77 -6.34 14.34 -1.57
N GLN A 78 -6.64 15.63 -1.58
CA GLN A 78 -7.11 16.31 -2.78
C GLN A 78 -5.98 16.50 -3.80
N ASP A 79 -4.79 16.91 -3.37
CA ASP A 79 -3.61 17.04 -4.23
C ASP A 79 -3.25 15.71 -4.90
N ILE A 80 -3.30 14.61 -4.12
CA ILE A 80 -3.08 13.27 -4.65
C ILE A 80 -4.09 12.91 -5.74
N LYS A 81 -5.37 13.24 -5.53
CA LYS A 81 -6.40 13.00 -6.55
C LYS A 81 -6.19 13.84 -7.79
N MET A 82 -5.84 15.11 -7.64
CA MET A 82 -5.54 16.00 -8.77
C MET A 82 -4.38 15.47 -9.57
N TYR A 83 -3.26 15.15 -8.92
CA TYR A 83 -2.10 14.57 -9.58
C TYR A 83 -2.46 13.34 -10.44
N TRP A 84 -3.33 12.47 -9.94
CA TRP A 84 -3.79 11.30 -10.69
C TRP A 84 -4.68 11.68 -11.88
N GLU A 85 -5.61 12.65 -11.69
CA GLU A 85 -6.50 13.14 -12.75
C GLU A 85 -5.70 13.81 -13.88
N ASP A 86 -4.74 14.68 -13.55
CA ASP A 86 -3.92 15.39 -14.51
C ASP A 86 -3.01 14.41 -15.28
N THR A 87 -2.40 13.46 -14.58
CA THR A 87 -1.62 12.40 -15.21
C THR A 87 -2.45 11.59 -16.21
N VAL A 88 -3.71 11.25 -15.88
CA VAL A 88 -4.62 10.52 -16.79
C VAL A 88 -5.00 11.37 -18.00
N ARG A 89 -5.18 12.68 -17.84
CA ARG A 89 -5.50 13.61 -18.93
C ARG A 89 -4.29 13.95 -19.78
N GLY A 90 -3.07 13.71 -19.28
CA GLY A 90 -1.82 14.17 -19.89
C GLY A 90 -1.64 15.68 -19.75
N GLU A 91 -2.18 16.24 -18.68
CA GLU A 91 -2.06 17.65 -18.30
C GLU A 91 -0.86 17.82 -17.38
N GLU A 92 -0.28 19.04 -17.33
CA GLU A 92 0.77 19.38 -16.41
C GLU A 92 0.16 19.53 -14.99
N TYR A 93 0.75 18.88 -13.99
CA TYR A 93 0.27 19.00 -12.63
C TYR A 93 0.55 20.41 -12.10
N ASN A 94 -0.51 21.07 -11.67
CA ASN A 94 -0.44 22.33 -10.95
C ASN A 94 -0.96 22.12 -9.54
N ASP A 95 -0.19 22.50 -8.52
CA ASP A 95 -0.69 22.43 -7.15
C ASP A 95 -1.78 23.49 -6.89
N PHE A 96 -2.51 23.33 -5.78
CA PHE A 96 -3.66 24.18 -5.45
C PHE A 96 -3.35 25.66 -5.31
N GLU A 97 -2.09 26.04 -5.05
CA GLU A 97 -1.73 27.44 -4.85
C GLU A 97 -1.80 28.27 -6.15
N ASP A 98 -1.65 27.59 -7.31
CA ASP A 98 -1.62 28.22 -8.63
C ASP A 98 -2.89 27.95 -9.47
N ALA A 99 -3.83 27.12 -9.01
CA ALA A 99 -5.01 26.74 -9.77
C ALA A 99 -6.14 27.78 -9.61
N ASP A 100 -6.64 28.33 -10.74
CA ASP A 100 -7.83 29.17 -10.76
C ASP A 100 -9.08 28.36 -10.39
N GLU A 101 -9.94 28.87 -9.49
CA GLU A 101 -11.17 28.21 -9.02
C GLU A 101 -12.12 27.78 -10.15
N ASP A 102 -11.99 28.36 -11.34
CA ASP A 102 -12.84 28.10 -12.51
C ASP A 102 -12.44 26.82 -13.29
N ASP A 103 -11.27 26.24 -13.06
CA ASP A 103 -10.77 25.07 -13.81
C ASP A 103 -11.34 23.71 -13.32
N TYR A 104 -12.07 23.71 -12.20
CA TYR A 104 -12.55 22.48 -11.54
C TYR A 104 -13.88 21.92 -12.04
N ASP A 105 -14.52 22.50 -13.06
CA ASP A 105 -15.83 22.03 -13.58
C ASP A 105 -15.72 20.86 -14.58
N THR A 106 -14.54 20.26 -14.71
CA THR A 106 -14.35 19.09 -15.58
C THR A 106 -14.79 17.80 -14.87
N GLN A 107 -15.56 16.96 -15.57
CA GLN A 107 -15.95 15.64 -15.06
C GLN A 107 -14.69 14.82 -14.72
N PRO A 108 -14.64 14.13 -13.57
CA PRO A 108 -13.51 13.31 -13.20
C PRO A 108 -13.17 12.28 -14.28
N ALA A 109 -11.89 12.20 -14.68
CA ALA A 109 -11.41 11.17 -15.59
C ALA A 109 -11.34 9.80 -14.88
N ILE A 110 -11.25 9.81 -13.55
CA ILE A 110 -11.11 8.63 -12.71
C ILE A 110 -12.42 8.32 -11.96
N ASN A 111 -12.84 7.05 -12.00
CA ASN A 111 -13.94 6.58 -11.16
C ASN A 111 -13.45 6.34 -9.72
N TRP A 112 -13.43 7.38 -8.89
CA TRP A 112 -12.97 7.34 -7.50
C TRP A 112 -13.83 6.43 -6.60
N ASN A 113 -15.04 6.03 -6.98
CA ASN A 113 -15.90 5.15 -6.18
C ASN A 113 -15.30 3.76 -5.97
N ARG A 114 -14.32 3.36 -6.76
CA ARG A 114 -13.62 2.08 -6.56
C ARG A 114 -12.37 2.19 -5.68
N PHE A 115 -11.99 3.40 -5.26
CA PHE A 115 -10.83 3.68 -4.43
C PHE A 115 -11.21 3.78 -2.96
N THR A 116 -10.42 3.13 -2.14
CA THR A 116 -10.37 3.35 -0.69
C THR A 116 -9.01 3.96 -0.40
N ILE A 117 -8.99 5.22 0.02
CA ILE A 117 -7.75 5.92 0.37
C ILE A 117 -7.58 5.82 1.88
N VAL A 118 -6.40 5.42 2.32
CA VAL A 118 -6.02 5.25 3.72
C VAL A 118 -4.74 6.04 3.96
N ASP A 119 -4.83 7.00 4.84
CA ASP A 119 -3.64 7.64 5.39
C ASP A 119 -2.97 6.63 6.33
N LYS A 120 -1.77 6.20 5.98
CA LYS A 120 -1.05 5.17 6.73
C LYS A 120 -0.18 5.71 7.84
N GLY A 121 -0.03 7.05 7.91
CA GLY A 121 0.99 7.66 8.76
C GLY A 121 2.40 7.21 8.37
N TYR A 122 3.37 7.56 9.20
CA TYR A 122 4.76 7.20 8.98
C TYR A 122 5.10 5.85 9.62
N GLY A 123 5.84 5.07 8.85
CA GLY A 123 6.60 3.89 9.21
C GLY A 123 6.26 3.17 10.51
N ALA A 124 5.23 2.30 10.49
CA ALA A 124 4.78 1.57 11.68
C ALA A 124 5.90 0.73 12.33
N PHE A 125 6.91 0.35 11.56
CA PHE A 125 8.05 -0.45 12.01
C PHE A 125 9.31 -0.22 11.16
N ARG A 126 9.45 0.99 10.60
CA ARG A 126 10.57 1.37 9.75
C ARG A 126 11.92 1.17 10.44
N ALA A 127 12.05 1.62 11.69
CA ALA A 127 13.27 1.48 12.46
C ALA A 127 13.73 0.02 12.59
N TRP A 128 12.79 -0.92 12.67
CA TRP A 128 13.10 -2.35 12.76
C TRP A 128 13.67 -2.90 11.44
N MET A 129 13.12 -2.46 10.31
CA MET A 129 13.64 -2.85 9.00
C MET A 129 15.02 -2.25 8.73
N ASP A 130 15.22 -0.98 9.09
CA ASP A 130 16.47 -0.25 8.88
C ASP A 130 17.62 -0.77 9.78
N ASN A 131 17.29 -1.43 10.89
CA ASN A 131 18.24 -2.10 11.77
C ASN A 131 18.33 -3.63 11.51
N ASP A 132 17.96 -4.08 10.33
CA ASP A 132 18.09 -5.48 9.86
C ASP A 132 17.40 -6.53 10.74
N VAL A 133 16.34 -6.15 11.48
CA VAL A 133 15.52 -7.14 12.19
C VAL A 133 14.80 -8.02 11.16
N SER A 134 14.87 -9.32 11.38
CA SER A 134 14.31 -10.27 10.42
C SER A 134 12.80 -10.13 10.23
N ASP A 135 12.32 -10.31 8.99
CA ASP A 135 10.89 -10.34 8.67
C ASP A 135 10.12 -11.31 9.58
N ALA A 136 10.72 -12.44 9.90
CA ALA A 136 10.10 -13.44 10.77
C ALA A 136 9.84 -12.92 12.19
N THR A 137 10.74 -12.10 12.72
CA THR A 137 10.60 -11.47 14.03
C THR A 137 9.56 -10.36 13.99
N ILE A 138 9.61 -9.47 13.00
CA ILE A 138 8.59 -8.41 12.80
C ILE A 138 7.20 -9.03 12.69
N ILE A 139 7.01 -10.02 11.84
CA ILE A 139 5.74 -10.74 11.65
C ILE A 139 5.25 -11.39 12.97
N ARG A 140 6.16 -11.96 13.74
CA ARG A 140 5.85 -12.59 15.03
C ARG A 140 5.32 -11.58 16.03
N VAL A 141 5.97 -10.40 16.12
CA VAL A 141 5.53 -9.30 16.99
C VAL A 141 4.15 -8.77 16.53
N ILE A 142 3.96 -8.49 15.25
CA ILE A 142 2.66 -8.04 14.70
C ILE A 142 1.54 -9.04 15.05
N ARG A 143 1.78 -10.34 14.92
CA ARG A 143 0.80 -11.38 15.28
C ARG A 143 0.49 -11.40 16.78
N ALA A 144 1.50 -11.16 17.62
CA ALA A 144 1.32 -11.07 19.07
C ALA A 144 0.48 -9.85 19.47
N LEU A 145 0.74 -8.68 18.88
CA LEU A 145 -0.07 -7.48 19.05
C LEU A 145 -1.54 -7.76 18.72
N TYR A 146 -1.79 -8.38 17.58
CA TYR A 146 -3.15 -8.74 17.17
C TYR A 146 -3.84 -9.70 18.16
N GLN A 147 -3.13 -10.72 18.62
CA GLN A 147 -3.64 -11.69 19.60
C GLN A 147 -3.95 -11.04 20.95
N LYS A 148 -3.12 -10.11 21.38
CA LYS A 148 -3.29 -9.35 22.64
C LYS A 148 -4.25 -8.18 22.53
N LYS A 149 -4.69 -7.83 21.30
CA LYS A 149 -5.58 -6.69 21.00
C LYS A 149 -4.99 -5.34 21.43
N VAL A 150 -3.68 -5.19 21.27
CA VAL A 150 -2.95 -3.95 21.50
C VAL A 150 -2.37 -3.45 20.16
N THR A 151 -2.13 -2.16 20.06
CA THR A 151 -1.63 -1.52 18.83
C THR A 151 -0.14 -1.23 18.89
N ASP A 152 0.43 -1.12 20.07
CA ASP A 152 1.80 -0.72 20.34
C ASP A 152 2.56 -1.87 21.03
N SER A 153 3.77 -2.15 20.58
CA SER A 153 4.57 -3.23 21.17
C SER A 153 5.02 -2.96 22.61
N ARG A 154 5.00 -1.71 23.05
CA ARG A 154 5.26 -1.32 24.45
C ARG A 154 4.14 -1.73 25.40
N ASP A 155 2.93 -1.98 24.88
CA ASP A 155 1.80 -2.47 25.66
C ASP A 155 1.85 -3.99 25.94
N LEU A 156 2.81 -4.68 25.34
CA LEU A 156 3.08 -6.08 25.66
C LEU A 156 3.83 -6.17 27.01
N ASP A 157 3.63 -7.28 27.72
CA ASP A 157 4.48 -7.58 28.87
C ASP A 157 5.96 -7.59 28.43
N PRO A 158 6.87 -6.86 29.11
CA PRO A 158 8.25 -6.69 28.68
C PRO A 158 9.04 -8.00 28.54
N GLU A 159 8.83 -8.96 29.44
CA GLU A 159 9.53 -10.25 29.37
C GLU A 159 8.98 -11.10 28.21
N TYR A 160 7.66 -11.06 27.99
CA TYR A 160 7.05 -11.70 26.82
C TYR A 160 7.52 -11.07 25.51
N PHE A 161 7.64 -9.74 25.46
CA PHE A 161 8.12 -9.02 24.27
C PHE A 161 9.59 -9.41 23.96
N LYS A 162 10.48 -9.43 24.97
CA LYS A 162 11.86 -9.92 24.80
C LYS A 162 11.91 -11.37 24.30
N GLN A 163 11.04 -12.24 24.82
CA GLN A 163 10.96 -13.62 24.34
C GLN A 163 10.50 -13.72 22.89
N LEU A 164 9.55 -12.87 22.46
CA LEU A 164 9.10 -12.81 21.07
C LEU A 164 10.22 -12.42 20.11
N VAL A 165 11.00 -11.41 20.48
CA VAL A 165 12.13 -10.95 19.67
C VAL A 165 13.31 -11.91 19.73
N GLY A 166 13.57 -12.47 20.90
CA GLY A 166 14.62 -13.47 21.10
C GLY A 166 16.03 -12.88 20.96
N THR A 167 16.88 -13.52 20.16
CA THR A 167 18.29 -13.11 19.97
C THR A 167 18.49 -11.80 19.25
N GLU A 168 17.46 -11.29 18.58
CA GLU A 168 17.49 -10.00 17.86
C GLU A 168 17.12 -8.81 18.78
N TRP A 169 16.82 -9.08 20.08
CA TRP A 169 16.43 -8.04 21.02
C TRP A 169 17.50 -6.96 21.17
N GLN A 170 17.09 -5.72 21.07
CA GLN A 170 17.88 -4.52 21.31
C GLN A 170 17.08 -3.55 22.18
N ASP A 171 17.75 -2.82 23.09
CA ASP A 171 17.05 -1.91 24.01
C ASP A 171 16.31 -0.77 23.28
N TRP A 172 16.83 -0.31 22.14
CA TRP A 172 16.20 0.72 21.31
C TRP A 172 14.77 0.34 20.81
N MET A 173 14.43 -0.95 20.77
CA MET A 173 13.11 -1.42 20.36
C MET A 173 11.98 -0.95 21.28
N MET A 174 12.31 -0.47 22.47
CA MET A 174 11.35 0.17 23.39
C MET A 174 11.16 1.66 23.05
N ASP A 175 12.16 2.28 22.45
CA ASP A 175 12.10 3.69 22.04
C ASP A 175 11.43 3.83 20.67
N ASP A 176 11.68 2.88 19.76
CA ASP A 176 11.09 2.78 18.42
C ASP A 176 10.19 1.53 18.33
N PRO A 177 8.97 1.57 18.89
CA PRO A 177 8.08 0.42 18.93
C PRO A 177 7.48 0.07 17.58
N ILE A 178 7.02 -1.17 17.41
CA ILE A 178 6.07 -1.50 16.35
C ILE A 178 4.70 -0.98 16.73
N ILE A 179 4.12 -0.14 15.86
CA ILE A 179 2.76 0.37 16.01
C ILE A 179 1.93 -0.10 14.81
N VAL A 180 0.78 -0.73 15.06
CA VAL A 180 -0.10 -1.25 14.01
C VAL A 180 -1.51 -0.71 14.16
N GLU A 181 -2.00 -0.07 13.11
CA GLU A 181 -3.41 0.34 13.03
C GLU A 181 -4.29 -0.80 12.49
N TRP A 182 -5.15 -1.34 13.34
CA TRP A 182 -6.02 -2.49 12.98
C TRP A 182 -7.07 -2.14 11.92
N THR A 183 -7.43 -0.88 11.76
CA THR A 183 -8.31 -0.41 10.68
C THR A 183 -7.67 -0.65 9.31
N SER A 184 -6.40 -0.31 9.16
CA SER A 184 -5.63 -0.57 7.93
C SER A 184 -5.49 -2.06 7.65
N VAL A 185 -5.22 -2.87 8.67
CA VAL A 185 -5.18 -4.34 8.54
C VAL A 185 -6.55 -4.91 8.13
N ALA A 186 -7.64 -4.38 8.67
CA ALA A 186 -8.99 -4.81 8.28
C ALA A 186 -9.28 -4.51 6.80
N GLN A 187 -8.81 -3.37 6.28
CA GLN A 187 -8.90 -3.06 4.86
C GLN A 187 -8.06 -4.05 4.04
N LEU A 188 -6.79 -4.27 4.40
CA LEU A 188 -5.91 -5.22 3.69
C LEU A 188 -6.54 -6.61 3.53
N LYS A 189 -7.20 -7.13 4.56
CA LYS A 189 -7.86 -8.45 4.52
C LYS A 189 -8.93 -8.56 3.43
N ARG A 190 -9.51 -7.44 2.99
CA ARG A 190 -10.51 -7.42 1.90
C ARG A 190 -9.87 -7.49 0.52
N PHE A 191 -8.55 -7.30 0.43
CA PHE A 191 -7.77 -7.25 -0.81
C PHE A 191 -6.96 -8.52 -1.06
N GLN A 192 -7.50 -9.66 -0.68
CA GLN A 192 -6.91 -10.97 -0.93
C GLN A 192 -6.66 -11.19 -2.44
N GLY A 193 -5.44 -11.60 -2.79
CA GLY A 193 -5.04 -11.84 -4.17
C GLY A 193 -4.77 -10.58 -4.98
N ALA A 194 -4.65 -9.40 -4.34
CA ALA A 194 -4.41 -8.14 -5.00
C ALA A 194 -3.08 -8.08 -5.76
N TYR A 195 -3.02 -7.21 -6.77
CA TYR A 195 -1.75 -6.67 -7.24
C TYR A 195 -1.26 -5.62 -6.25
N ILE A 196 0.05 -5.62 -5.94
CA ILE A 196 0.69 -4.60 -5.10
C ILE A 196 1.78 -3.89 -5.89
N MET A 197 1.82 -2.56 -5.79
CA MET A 197 2.73 -1.68 -6.52
C MET A 197 2.93 -0.37 -5.78
N GLY A 198 3.86 0.47 -6.26
CA GLY A 198 4.16 1.77 -5.69
C GLY A 198 5.52 1.80 -5.02
N GLY A 199 5.69 2.63 -4.01
CA GLY A 199 7.00 2.94 -3.54
C GLY A 199 7.37 2.61 -2.14
N GLY A 200 8.61 2.94 -1.96
CA GLY A 200 9.69 2.46 -1.19
C GLY A 200 9.83 0.95 -1.20
N ARG A 201 10.52 0.41 -2.22
CA ARG A 201 10.73 -1.05 -2.37
C ARG A 201 11.11 -1.75 -1.07
N ASN A 202 12.06 -1.15 -0.35
CA ASN A 202 12.57 -1.67 0.93
C ASN A 202 11.98 -0.92 2.13
N GLU A 203 10.95 -0.11 1.91
CA GLU A 203 10.37 0.81 2.88
C GLU A 203 8.87 0.58 3.00
N CYS A 204 8.08 1.58 2.61
CA CYS A 204 6.63 1.58 2.79
C CYS A 204 5.92 0.41 2.10
N LEU A 205 6.38 0.05 0.88
CA LEU A 205 5.85 -1.12 0.20
C LEU A 205 6.14 -2.41 0.99
N ARG A 206 7.37 -2.55 1.52
CA ARG A 206 7.76 -3.70 2.34
C ARG A 206 6.97 -3.77 3.65
N GLU A 207 6.66 -2.63 4.27
CA GLU A 207 5.78 -2.60 5.46
C GLU A 207 4.41 -3.21 5.16
N VAL A 208 3.80 -2.81 4.04
CA VAL A 208 2.51 -3.37 3.61
C VAL A 208 2.64 -4.87 3.31
N GLU A 209 3.71 -5.31 2.65
CA GLU A 209 3.98 -6.73 2.40
C GLU A 209 4.14 -7.53 3.70
N LEU A 210 4.84 -7.00 4.70
CA LEU A 210 5.01 -7.63 6.01
C LEU A 210 3.67 -7.77 6.75
N LEU A 211 2.83 -6.73 6.72
CA LEU A 211 1.47 -6.79 7.26
C LEU A 211 0.65 -7.89 6.55
N MET A 212 0.68 -7.94 5.21
CA MET A 212 -0.03 -8.96 4.46
C MET A 212 0.47 -10.37 4.81
N ASN A 213 1.79 -10.55 4.92
CA ASN A 213 2.40 -11.81 5.32
C ASN A 213 2.05 -12.21 6.76
N ALA A 214 1.96 -11.25 7.68
CA ALA A 214 1.55 -11.50 9.06
C ALA A 214 0.15 -12.12 9.16
N PHE A 215 -0.74 -11.76 8.23
CA PHE A 215 -2.13 -12.24 8.22
C PHE A 215 -2.45 -13.25 7.11
N ASN A 216 -1.42 -13.78 6.43
CA ASN A 216 -1.55 -14.74 5.32
C ASN A 216 -2.45 -14.20 4.18
N ILE A 217 -2.38 -12.89 3.91
CA ILE A 217 -3.08 -12.26 2.80
C ILE A 217 -2.22 -12.46 1.56
N SER A 218 -2.75 -13.19 0.56
CA SER A 218 -2.00 -13.39 -0.68
C SER A 218 -2.01 -12.13 -1.54
N TYR A 219 -0.90 -11.88 -2.24
CA TYR A 219 -0.76 -10.78 -3.18
C TYR A 219 0.21 -11.17 -4.31
N LYS A 220 0.27 -10.35 -5.34
CA LYS A 220 1.26 -10.44 -6.41
C LYS A 220 1.88 -9.07 -6.64
N ARG A 221 3.15 -8.93 -6.29
CA ARG A 221 3.90 -7.71 -6.59
C ARG A 221 4.18 -7.60 -8.10
N ILE A 222 3.98 -6.40 -8.65
CA ILE A 222 4.35 -6.07 -10.02
C ILE A 222 5.66 -5.29 -9.98
N ASP A 223 6.78 -6.01 -10.07
CA ASP A 223 8.12 -5.44 -9.85
C ASP A 223 8.49 -4.30 -10.81
N SER A 224 7.92 -4.26 -12.01
CA SER A 224 8.09 -3.15 -12.96
C SER A 224 7.34 -1.88 -12.57
N LEU A 225 6.41 -1.97 -11.61
CA LEU A 225 5.62 -0.87 -11.08
C LEU A 225 5.99 -0.59 -9.61
N VAL A 226 7.25 -0.82 -9.24
CA VAL A 226 7.80 -0.55 -7.91
C VAL A 226 9.01 0.36 -8.05
N TYR A 227 9.01 1.47 -7.31
CA TYR A 227 10.10 2.44 -7.25
C TYR A 227 10.80 2.45 -5.87
N GLY A 228 11.99 3.09 -5.79
CA GLY A 228 12.83 3.18 -4.59
C GLY A 228 13.86 2.08 -4.46
#